data_fa3d890845e6895b0f6d75e7b99c1705
#
_entry.id   fa3d890845e6895b0f6d75e7b99c1705
#
_cell.length_a   1.000
_cell.length_b   1.000
_cell.length_c   1.000
_cell.angle_alpha   90.00
_cell.angle_beta   90.00
_cell.angle_gamma   90.00
#
_symmetry.space_group_name_H-M   'P 1'
#
loop_
_entity.id
_entity.type
_entity.pdbx_description
1 polymer ?
#
loop_
_entity_poly.entity_id
_entity_poly.type
_entity_poly.pdbx_seq_one_letter_code
_entity_poly.pdbx_strand_id
1 'polypeptide(L)'
;MAHEVKEYVHEGLINIIGGCCGTTDAYIAEYPALIAGAKPHIPVCKPDCMWLSGLELLEVKPEINFVNVGERCNVAGSRKFLRLINEKKYDEALSIARKQVEDGALIIDVNMDDGLLDAKEEMTTFLNLVASEPEIARVPVMIDSSKWEVIEAGLKCLQGKSIVNSISLKEGEEKFLEHARTVRQYGAAVVVMAFDEKGQADTATRKIEVCERAYHLLVDKIGFNPHDIIFDPNVLAVATGIEEHNNYAVDFIEATAWIKKNLPGAHISGGVSNLSFSFRGNNYIREAMHAVFLYHAIQKGMDMGIVNPGTSVLYTDIPADVLERIEDVVLNRRSDAAERLIELADRLKEASAGNTSAGQPVKHDAWRDGTVEERLQYALVKGIGDFLEEDLAEALPKYDKAVDVIEGPLMNGMNHVGELFGAGKMFLPQVVKTARTMKKAVAILQPIIESEKVEGTVSAGKVLLATVKGDVHDIGKNIVSVVMACNGYDIIDLGVMVPAESIVQKAIEEKVDMIGLSGLITPSLEEMVHVAMELEKAGLDIPLLIGGATTSKLHTALKIAPVYHAPVVHLKDASQNAGVAARLMSPKSKEELAKELSGEYEALRDKSGMMKRETVSLKEAQENRLKLF
;
A
#
# COMPACT_ATOMS: atom_id res chain seq x y z
N MET A 1 45.55 29.32 23.26
CA MET A 1 44.10 29.09 23.48
C MET A 1 43.33 30.39 23.66
N ALA A 2 43.55 31.25 24.73
CA ALA A 2 42.76 32.49 24.87
C ALA A 2 42.94 33.45 23.67
N HIS A 3 44.13 33.53 23.10
CA HIS A 3 44.42 34.36 21.92
C HIS A 3 43.65 33.88 20.69
N GLU A 4 43.62 32.58 20.40
CA GLU A 4 42.88 32.02 19.25
C GLU A 4 41.38 32.17 19.44
N VAL A 5 40.88 31.91 20.65
CA VAL A 5 39.43 32.08 20.95
C VAL A 5 39.02 33.55 20.78
N LYS A 6 39.92 34.51 21.08
CA LYS A 6 39.65 35.93 20.89
C LYS A 6 39.38 36.28 19.42
N GLU A 7 40.08 35.67 18.49
CA GLU A 7 39.84 35.88 17.05
C GLU A 7 38.45 35.43 16.67
N TYR A 8 38.01 34.23 17.07
CA TYR A 8 36.65 33.72 16.79
C TYR A 8 35.54 34.59 17.40
N VAL A 9 35.79 35.13 18.60
CA VAL A 9 34.85 36.07 19.24
C VAL A 9 34.81 37.39 18.46
N HIS A 10 35.97 37.89 18.03
CA HIS A 10 36.05 39.16 17.31
C HIS A 10 35.41 39.09 15.92
N GLU A 11 35.56 37.95 15.26
CA GLU A 11 34.92 37.67 13.98
C GLU A 11 33.42 37.32 14.11
N GLY A 12 32.91 37.19 15.32
CA GLY A 12 31.48 36.89 15.58
C GLY A 12 31.08 35.50 15.16
N LEU A 13 31.97 34.50 15.27
CA LEU A 13 31.74 33.14 14.82
C LEU A 13 31.12 32.23 15.89
N ILE A 14 31.19 32.60 17.16
CA ILE A 14 30.82 31.73 18.29
C ILE A 14 29.96 32.43 19.31
N ASN A 15 29.07 31.65 19.95
CA ASN A 15 28.21 32.08 21.05
C ASN A 15 28.49 31.36 22.38
N ILE A 16 29.22 30.24 22.32
CA ILE A 16 29.54 29.41 23.49
C ILE A 16 31.02 29.09 23.46
N ILE A 17 31.67 29.28 24.58
CA ILE A 17 33.10 28.98 24.80
C ILE A 17 33.20 28.05 25.99
N GLY A 18 34.06 27.06 25.89
CA GLY A 18 34.33 26.11 26.96
C GLY A 18 35.74 25.57 26.89
N GLY A 19 35.95 24.47 27.56
CA GLY A 19 37.21 23.74 27.55
C GLY A 19 37.03 22.29 27.19
N CYS A 20 38.13 21.59 26.96
CA CYS A 20 38.20 20.17 26.70
C CYS A 20 39.25 19.53 27.61
N CYS A 21 39.69 18.32 27.29
CA CYS A 21 40.70 17.57 28.07
C CYS A 21 41.91 18.40 28.44
N GLY A 22 42.21 18.47 29.73
CA GLY A 22 43.34 19.26 30.27
C GLY A 22 43.06 20.74 30.48
N THR A 23 41.86 21.27 30.15
CA THR A 23 41.46 22.63 30.48
C THR A 23 41.13 22.72 31.97
N THR A 24 41.82 23.63 32.67
CA THR A 24 41.57 23.91 34.10
C THR A 24 40.71 25.16 34.27
N ASP A 25 40.29 25.41 35.49
CA ASP A 25 39.59 26.63 35.91
C ASP A 25 40.37 27.91 35.58
N ALA A 26 41.71 27.86 35.63
CA ALA A 26 42.57 28.98 35.26
C ALA A 26 42.42 29.40 33.79
N TYR A 27 42.26 28.45 32.88
CA TYR A 27 41.97 28.77 31.48
C TYR A 27 40.57 29.39 31.29
N ILE A 28 39.57 28.86 32.01
CA ILE A 28 38.20 29.39 31.94
C ILE A 28 38.12 30.79 32.53
N ALA A 29 38.89 31.08 33.57
CA ALA A 29 38.93 32.39 34.21
C ALA A 29 39.36 33.53 33.27
N GLU A 30 40.11 33.25 32.20
CA GLU A 30 40.49 34.22 31.17
C GLU A 30 39.35 34.64 30.24
N TYR A 31 38.31 33.81 30.09
CA TYR A 31 37.26 34.03 29.11
C TYR A 31 36.34 35.24 29.41
N PRO A 32 35.93 35.52 30.67
CA PRO A 32 35.13 36.72 30.97
C PRO A 32 35.74 38.03 30.49
N ALA A 33 37.07 38.19 30.66
CA ALA A 33 37.77 39.38 30.18
C ALA A 33 37.85 39.44 28.64
N LEU A 34 37.97 38.27 28.00
CA LEU A 34 38.08 38.12 26.56
C LEU A 34 36.76 38.44 25.82
N ILE A 35 35.62 38.06 26.42
CA ILE A 35 34.27 38.26 25.82
C ILE A 35 33.64 39.59 26.27
N ALA A 36 34.31 40.36 27.12
CA ALA A 36 33.76 41.64 27.60
C ALA A 36 33.48 42.59 26.44
N GLY A 37 32.19 42.93 26.24
CA GLY A 37 31.73 43.77 25.12
C GLY A 37 31.58 43.07 23.77
N ALA A 38 31.81 41.76 23.70
CA ALA A 38 31.57 41.00 22.48
C ALA A 38 30.08 40.96 22.16
N LYS A 39 29.74 41.03 20.86
CA LYS A 39 28.38 40.83 20.38
C LYS A 39 28.14 39.36 20.11
N PRO A 40 26.97 38.80 20.47
CA PRO A 40 26.63 37.44 20.09
C PRO A 40 26.67 37.27 18.56
N HIS A 41 27.07 36.08 18.12
CA HIS A 41 26.92 35.69 16.73
C HIS A 41 25.43 35.68 16.36
N ILE A 42 25.10 36.33 15.27
CA ILE A 42 23.75 36.30 14.71
C ILE A 42 23.73 35.23 13.63
N PRO A 43 22.95 34.12 13.81
CA PRO A 43 22.84 33.09 12.80
C PRO A 43 22.35 33.67 11.47
N VAL A 44 22.92 33.24 10.38
CA VAL A 44 22.47 33.61 9.05
C VAL A 44 21.01 33.14 8.89
N CYS A 45 20.17 33.98 8.30
CA CYS A 45 18.82 33.58 7.95
C CYS A 45 18.87 32.31 7.10
N LYS A 46 18.01 31.33 7.45
CA LYS A 46 17.88 30.15 6.62
C LYS A 46 17.44 30.58 5.22
N PRO A 47 17.99 29.98 4.15
CA PRO A 47 17.51 30.24 2.82
C PRO A 47 16.04 29.87 2.68
N ASP A 48 15.37 30.47 1.71
CA ASP A 48 13.96 30.23 1.40
C ASP A 48 13.82 28.93 0.58
N CYS A 49 14.24 27.81 1.18
CA CYS A 49 14.14 26.47 0.60
C CYS A 49 14.12 25.40 1.70
N MET A 50 13.72 24.16 1.33
CA MET A 50 13.77 23.02 2.24
C MET A 50 15.23 22.56 2.45
N TRP A 51 15.59 22.40 3.70
CA TRP A 51 16.83 21.75 4.12
C TRP A 51 16.52 20.44 4.82
N LEU A 52 17.20 19.39 4.39
CA LEU A 52 17.19 18.08 5.02
C LEU A 52 18.63 17.64 5.26
N SER A 53 18.86 16.73 6.17
CA SER A 53 20.22 16.21 6.38
C SER A 53 20.22 14.81 7.00
N GLY A 54 21.13 13.97 6.51
CA GLY A 54 21.79 12.94 7.28
C GLY A 54 23.08 13.52 7.86
N LEU A 55 24.21 12.90 7.56
CA LEU A 55 25.55 13.49 7.83
C LEU A 55 25.87 14.62 6.85
N GLU A 56 25.25 14.61 5.67
CA GLU A 56 25.42 15.65 4.66
C GLU A 56 24.13 16.47 4.52
N LEU A 57 24.28 17.75 4.15
CA LEU A 57 23.15 18.65 3.89
C LEU A 57 22.55 18.36 2.51
N LEU A 58 21.25 18.20 2.44
CA LEU A 58 20.45 18.21 1.22
C LEU A 58 19.62 19.50 1.17
N GLU A 59 19.95 20.40 0.25
CA GLU A 59 19.16 21.59 -0.03
C GLU A 59 18.24 21.32 -1.23
N VAL A 60 16.93 21.32 -1.01
CA VAL A 60 15.95 21.11 -2.10
C VAL A 60 15.73 22.45 -2.82
N LYS A 61 16.52 22.66 -3.85
CA LYS A 61 16.52 23.87 -4.70
C LYS A 61 15.97 23.56 -6.10
N PRO A 62 15.53 24.58 -6.86
CA PRO A 62 15.06 24.38 -8.22
C PRO A 62 16.05 23.68 -9.15
N GLU A 63 17.36 23.82 -8.90
CA GLU A 63 18.43 23.21 -9.68
C GLU A 63 18.49 21.68 -9.54
N ILE A 64 17.92 21.11 -8.48
CA ILE A 64 17.87 19.66 -8.28
C ILE A 64 16.81 18.99 -9.15
N ASN A 65 15.91 19.73 -9.75
CA ASN A 65 14.79 19.27 -10.58
C ASN A 65 13.84 18.30 -9.86
N PHE A 66 14.34 17.19 -9.29
CA PHE A 66 13.55 16.16 -8.64
C PHE A 66 14.35 15.38 -7.61
N VAL A 67 13.75 15.11 -6.46
CA VAL A 67 14.35 14.37 -5.36
C VAL A 67 13.85 12.92 -5.36
N ASN A 68 14.75 11.98 -5.67
CA ASN A 68 14.45 10.55 -5.58
C ASN A 68 14.47 10.08 -4.11
N VAL A 69 13.32 9.61 -3.64
CA VAL A 69 13.17 8.93 -2.35
C VAL A 69 13.14 7.42 -2.61
N GLY A 70 14.11 6.70 -2.08
CA GLY A 70 14.29 5.27 -2.35
C GLY A 70 13.29 4.41 -1.59
N GLU A 71 12.48 3.60 -2.30
CA GLU A 71 11.36 2.80 -1.77
C GLU A 71 11.73 1.37 -1.31
N ARG A 72 13.00 0.93 -1.44
CA ARG A 72 13.32 -0.50 -1.29
C ARG A 72 13.55 -0.97 0.15
N CYS A 73 13.67 -0.05 1.12
CA CYS A 73 13.72 -0.37 2.55
C CYS A 73 12.32 -0.36 3.20
N ASN A 74 11.32 -0.78 2.45
CA ASN A 74 9.93 -0.89 2.88
C ASN A 74 9.50 -2.36 2.87
N VAL A 75 9.14 -2.91 4.05
CA VAL A 75 8.75 -4.33 4.22
C VAL A 75 7.47 -4.67 3.48
N ALA A 76 6.53 -3.73 3.34
CA ALA A 76 5.30 -3.94 2.59
C ALA A 76 5.53 -3.95 1.06
N GLY A 77 6.49 -3.14 0.58
CA GLY A 77 6.81 -2.98 -0.85
C GLY A 77 7.87 -3.94 -1.38
N SER A 78 8.76 -4.46 -0.52
CA SER A 78 9.92 -5.26 -0.90
C SER A 78 9.95 -6.63 -0.21
N ARG A 79 9.52 -7.69 -0.91
CA ARG A 79 9.58 -9.07 -0.38
C ARG A 79 10.99 -9.50 0.04
N LYS A 80 12.03 -9.03 -0.67
CA LYS A 80 13.42 -9.33 -0.31
C LYS A 80 13.77 -8.67 1.03
N PHE A 81 13.45 -7.40 1.19
CA PHE A 81 13.73 -6.66 2.41
C PHE A 81 12.97 -7.25 3.61
N LEU A 82 11.67 -7.52 3.47
CA LEU A 82 10.85 -8.19 4.49
C LEU A 82 11.48 -9.52 4.95
N ARG A 83 11.90 -10.36 3.99
CA ARG A 83 12.54 -11.65 4.33
C ARG A 83 13.81 -11.43 5.15
N LEU A 84 14.66 -10.49 4.76
CA LEU A 84 15.93 -10.21 5.45
C LEU A 84 15.71 -9.69 6.87
N ILE A 85 14.72 -8.82 7.07
CA ILE A 85 14.34 -8.34 8.41
C ILE A 85 13.81 -9.50 9.27
N ASN A 86 12.90 -10.33 8.73
CA ASN A 86 12.39 -11.51 9.44
C ASN A 86 13.50 -12.50 9.84
N GLU A 87 14.49 -12.71 8.97
CA GLU A 87 15.65 -13.59 9.21
C GLU A 87 16.75 -12.90 10.06
N LYS A 88 16.56 -11.64 10.46
CA LYS A 88 17.54 -10.81 11.18
C LYS A 88 18.89 -10.66 10.46
N LYS A 89 18.86 -10.71 9.14
CA LYS A 89 20.02 -10.53 8.25
C LYS A 89 20.22 -9.04 7.93
N TYR A 90 20.53 -8.27 8.95
CA TYR A 90 20.61 -6.81 8.84
C TYR A 90 21.73 -6.34 7.90
N ASP A 91 22.86 -7.03 7.84
CA ASP A 91 23.98 -6.66 6.93
C ASP A 91 23.54 -6.73 5.46
N GLU A 92 22.76 -7.79 5.10
CA GLU A 92 22.19 -7.90 3.77
C GLU A 92 21.08 -6.86 3.54
N ALA A 93 20.30 -6.50 4.56
CA ALA A 93 19.29 -5.45 4.49
C ALA A 93 19.93 -4.06 4.30
N LEU A 94 21.04 -3.76 4.99
CA LEU A 94 21.84 -2.55 4.80
C LEU A 94 22.41 -2.46 3.38
N SER A 95 22.78 -3.58 2.77
CA SER A 95 23.24 -3.58 1.37
C SER A 95 22.16 -3.07 0.40
N ILE A 96 20.86 -3.27 0.71
CA ILE A 96 19.76 -2.72 -0.08
C ILE A 96 19.69 -1.20 0.09
N ALA A 97 19.87 -0.69 1.31
CA ALA A 97 19.90 0.76 1.57
C ALA A 97 21.08 1.42 0.85
N ARG A 98 22.30 0.83 0.98
CA ARG A 98 23.50 1.31 0.30
C ARG A 98 23.33 1.35 -1.21
N LYS A 99 22.77 0.27 -1.80
CA LYS A 99 22.50 0.20 -3.23
C LYS A 99 21.58 1.32 -3.72
N GLN A 100 20.55 1.69 -2.96
CA GLN A 100 19.67 2.79 -3.32
C GLN A 100 20.40 4.14 -3.37
N VAL A 101 21.30 4.40 -2.41
CA VAL A 101 22.11 5.62 -2.40
C VAL A 101 23.07 5.64 -3.59
N GLU A 102 23.73 4.51 -3.90
CA GLU A 102 24.56 4.34 -5.08
C GLU A 102 23.80 4.58 -6.39
N ASP A 103 22.53 4.13 -6.45
CA ASP A 103 21.65 4.31 -7.60
C ASP A 103 21.02 5.72 -7.69
N GLY A 104 21.39 6.63 -6.79
CA GLY A 104 21.00 8.04 -6.85
C GLY A 104 19.81 8.43 -5.97
N ALA A 105 19.44 7.62 -4.97
CA ALA A 105 18.51 8.08 -3.94
C ALA A 105 19.14 9.21 -3.13
N LEU A 106 18.43 10.33 -3.02
CA LEU A 106 18.80 11.48 -2.20
C LEU A 106 18.20 11.39 -0.79
N ILE A 107 17.19 10.55 -0.61
CA ILE A 107 16.51 10.23 0.64
C ILE A 107 16.21 8.73 0.63
N ILE A 108 16.23 8.08 1.79
CA ILE A 108 15.80 6.67 1.92
C ILE A 108 14.53 6.62 2.74
N ASP A 109 13.46 6.02 2.18
CA ASP A 109 12.24 5.68 2.89
C ASP A 109 12.41 4.34 3.61
N VAL A 110 12.11 4.31 4.92
CA VAL A 110 12.22 3.12 5.77
C VAL A 110 10.87 2.83 6.41
N ASN A 111 10.31 1.66 6.09
CA ASN A 111 9.05 1.17 6.65
C ASN A 111 9.21 -0.24 7.18
N MET A 112 8.77 -0.46 8.43
CA MET A 112 8.80 -1.76 9.13
C MET A 112 7.40 -2.27 9.46
N ASP A 113 6.35 -1.70 8.86
CA ASP A 113 4.96 -2.07 9.12
C ASP A 113 4.61 -3.41 8.48
N ASP A 114 4.66 -4.47 9.29
CA ASP A 114 4.19 -5.81 8.94
C ASP A 114 3.43 -6.39 10.14
N GLY A 115 2.39 -7.18 9.87
CA GLY A 115 1.53 -7.74 10.92
C GLY A 115 2.22 -8.77 11.82
N LEU A 116 3.41 -9.24 11.46
CA LEU A 116 4.16 -10.26 12.20
C LEU A 116 5.45 -9.71 12.82
N LEU A 117 5.85 -8.48 12.49
CA LEU A 117 7.01 -7.81 13.03
C LEU A 117 6.66 -6.95 14.24
N ASP A 118 7.58 -6.83 15.20
CA ASP A 118 7.59 -5.69 16.11
C ASP A 118 8.20 -4.50 15.38
N ALA A 119 7.34 -3.73 14.70
CA ALA A 119 7.75 -2.62 13.85
C ALA A 119 8.58 -1.58 14.60
N LYS A 120 8.31 -1.36 15.90
CA LYS A 120 9.04 -0.41 16.73
C LYS A 120 10.45 -0.91 17.06
N GLU A 121 10.60 -2.18 17.42
CA GLU A 121 11.91 -2.80 17.66
C GLU A 121 12.74 -2.83 16.37
N GLU A 122 12.12 -3.25 15.26
CA GLU A 122 12.81 -3.35 13.97
C GLU A 122 13.23 -1.98 13.40
N MET A 123 12.36 -0.98 13.49
CA MET A 123 12.69 0.39 13.10
C MET A 123 13.87 0.91 13.90
N THR A 124 13.84 0.75 15.22
CA THR A 124 14.92 1.18 16.12
C THR A 124 16.24 0.46 15.80
N THR A 125 16.18 -0.86 15.62
CA THR A 125 17.37 -1.68 15.33
C THR A 125 17.98 -1.29 13.99
N PHE A 126 17.16 -1.23 12.94
CA PHE A 126 17.65 -0.93 11.60
C PHE A 126 18.21 0.49 11.48
N LEU A 127 17.53 1.50 12.05
CA LEU A 127 18.01 2.89 12.00
C LEU A 127 19.31 3.08 12.80
N ASN A 128 19.48 2.41 13.92
CA ASN A 128 20.75 2.44 14.66
C ASN A 128 21.89 1.81 13.85
N LEU A 129 21.63 0.75 13.08
CA LEU A 129 22.60 0.16 12.17
C LEU A 129 22.91 1.10 10.99
N VAL A 130 21.89 1.72 10.40
CA VAL A 130 22.09 2.76 9.37
C VAL A 130 22.98 3.89 9.86
N ALA A 131 22.79 4.34 11.11
CA ALA A 131 23.61 5.41 11.69
C ALA A 131 25.11 5.05 11.82
N SER A 132 25.45 3.75 11.86
CA SER A 132 26.84 3.27 11.88
C SER A 132 27.47 3.10 10.49
N GLU A 133 26.69 3.30 9.42
CA GLU A 133 27.10 3.13 8.01
C GLU A 133 27.17 4.50 7.31
N PRO A 134 28.34 5.17 7.26
CA PRO A 134 28.47 6.54 6.71
C PRO A 134 27.99 6.66 5.26
N GLU A 135 28.15 5.61 4.44
CA GLU A 135 27.71 5.59 3.05
C GLU A 135 26.18 5.69 2.92
N ILE A 136 25.44 5.21 3.91
CA ILE A 136 23.98 5.29 3.97
C ILE A 136 23.56 6.53 4.77
N ALA A 137 24.16 6.73 5.95
CA ALA A 137 23.80 7.79 6.88
C ALA A 137 24.04 9.21 6.34
N ARG A 138 24.81 9.36 5.25
CA ARG A 138 25.03 10.66 4.62
C ARG A 138 23.76 11.31 4.09
N VAL A 139 22.77 10.51 3.64
CA VAL A 139 21.48 11.02 3.14
C VAL A 139 20.44 11.07 4.25
N PRO A 140 19.46 12.01 4.18
CA PRO A 140 18.34 12.03 5.11
C PRO A 140 17.48 10.78 5.00
N VAL A 141 16.86 10.39 6.12
CA VAL A 141 15.94 9.25 6.20
C VAL A 141 14.50 9.76 6.31
N MET A 142 13.59 9.14 5.56
CA MET A 142 12.17 9.28 5.70
C MET A 142 11.66 8.10 6.54
N ILE A 143 11.08 8.38 7.72
CA ILE A 143 10.49 7.37 8.60
C ILE A 143 9.05 7.18 8.16
N ASP A 144 8.74 5.99 7.63
CA ASP A 144 7.41 5.64 7.15
C ASP A 144 6.76 4.62 8.07
N SER A 145 5.64 4.99 8.66
CA SER A 145 4.80 4.07 9.43
C SER A 145 3.37 4.58 9.57
N SER A 146 2.43 3.65 9.61
CA SER A 146 1.03 3.90 9.98
C SER A 146 0.82 4.04 11.49
N LYS A 147 1.83 3.71 12.30
CA LYS A 147 1.79 3.71 13.77
C LYS A 147 2.65 4.84 14.33
N TRP A 148 2.02 5.75 15.05
CA TRP A 148 2.72 6.91 15.61
C TRP A 148 3.89 6.55 16.52
N GLU A 149 3.73 5.52 17.34
CA GLU A 149 4.78 5.03 18.25
C GLU A 149 6.04 4.53 17.52
N VAL A 150 5.90 4.03 16.29
CA VAL A 150 7.01 3.60 15.43
C VAL A 150 7.72 4.83 14.87
N ILE A 151 6.95 5.83 14.41
CA ILE A 151 7.49 7.11 13.94
C ILE A 151 8.31 7.78 15.04
N GLU A 152 7.77 7.89 16.26
CA GLU A 152 8.47 8.53 17.38
C GLU A 152 9.72 7.75 17.79
N ALA A 153 9.68 6.42 17.77
CA ALA A 153 10.86 5.59 18.03
C ALA A 153 11.95 5.83 16.98
N GLY A 154 11.58 5.91 15.70
CA GLY A 154 12.49 6.21 14.60
C GLY A 154 13.12 7.61 14.72
N LEU A 155 12.33 8.62 15.05
CA LEU A 155 12.82 9.99 15.27
C LEU A 155 13.90 10.07 16.35
N LYS A 156 13.81 9.23 17.39
CA LYS A 156 14.81 9.16 18.47
C LYS A 156 16.15 8.54 18.04
N CYS A 157 16.18 7.82 16.92
CA CYS A 157 17.38 7.14 16.42
C CYS A 157 18.17 7.98 15.41
N LEU A 158 17.54 8.98 14.78
CA LEU A 158 18.12 9.69 13.65
C LEU A 158 18.89 10.94 14.08
N GLN A 159 19.97 11.20 13.35
CA GLN A 159 20.75 12.43 13.40
C GLN A 159 20.36 13.34 12.22
N GLY A 160 20.58 14.64 12.36
CA GLY A 160 20.26 15.59 11.31
C GLY A 160 18.76 15.91 11.21
N LYS A 161 18.29 16.25 10.02
CA LYS A 161 16.89 16.63 9.76
C LYS A 161 16.22 15.60 8.86
N SER A 162 15.44 14.73 9.46
CA SER A 162 14.69 13.66 8.84
C SER A 162 13.31 14.11 8.32
N ILE A 163 12.58 13.18 7.73
CA ILE A 163 11.20 13.37 7.27
C ILE A 163 10.31 12.33 7.97
N VAL A 164 9.12 12.76 8.40
CA VAL A 164 8.06 11.87 8.89
C VAL A 164 7.08 11.57 7.75
N ASN A 165 6.83 10.32 7.47
CA ASN A 165 5.83 9.83 6.53
C ASN A 165 4.87 8.89 7.27
N SER A 166 3.67 9.32 7.63
CA SER A 166 3.00 10.58 7.38
C SER A 166 2.05 10.96 8.52
N ILE A 167 1.54 12.19 8.47
CA ILE A 167 0.38 12.60 9.25
C ILE A 167 -0.79 12.90 8.32
N SER A 168 -2.03 12.85 8.84
CA SER A 168 -3.22 13.17 8.08
C SER A 168 -4.37 13.62 8.99
N LEU A 169 -5.42 14.19 8.41
CA LEU A 169 -6.64 14.57 9.11
C LEU A 169 -7.63 13.40 9.30
N LYS A 170 -7.23 12.17 9.01
CA LYS A 170 -8.07 10.96 9.13
C LYS A 170 -8.67 10.79 10.52
N GLU A 171 -7.89 11.03 11.56
CA GLU A 171 -8.30 10.92 12.97
C GLU A 171 -8.77 12.25 13.57
N GLY A 172 -9.01 13.24 12.71
CA GLY A 172 -9.46 14.57 13.09
C GLY A 172 -8.33 15.56 13.37
N GLU A 173 -8.75 16.83 13.54
CA GLU A 173 -7.85 17.97 13.66
C GLU A 173 -6.99 17.93 14.93
N GLU A 174 -7.55 17.50 16.06
CA GLU A 174 -6.84 17.50 17.35
C GLU A 174 -5.61 16.59 17.29
N LYS A 175 -5.80 15.36 16.80
CA LYS A 175 -4.74 14.37 16.66
C LYS A 175 -3.68 14.80 15.63
N PHE A 176 -4.12 15.36 14.52
CA PHE A 176 -3.24 15.95 13.51
C PHE A 176 -2.33 17.03 14.10
N LEU A 177 -2.89 17.96 14.88
CA LEU A 177 -2.11 19.02 15.52
C LEU A 177 -1.16 18.50 16.61
N GLU A 178 -1.55 17.46 17.35
CA GLU A 178 -0.69 16.79 18.33
C GLU A 178 0.54 16.21 17.66
N HIS A 179 0.36 15.41 16.61
CA HIS A 179 1.44 14.81 15.84
C HIS A 179 2.34 15.89 15.19
N ALA A 180 1.73 16.91 14.58
CA ALA A 180 2.48 18.01 13.97
C ALA A 180 3.37 18.76 14.98
N ARG A 181 2.89 19.01 16.20
CA ARG A 181 3.72 19.64 17.26
C ARG A 181 4.91 18.75 17.61
N THR A 182 4.70 17.45 17.72
CA THR A 182 5.77 16.50 18.04
C THR A 182 6.82 16.45 16.92
N VAL A 183 6.39 16.36 15.64
CA VAL A 183 7.31 16.41 14.49
C VAL A 183 8.14 17.70 14.50
N ARG A 184 7.48 18.85 14.75
CA ARG A 184 8.16 20.14 14.85
C ARG A 184 9.18 20.19 15.99
N GLN A 185 8.87 19.58 17.14
CA GLN A 185 9.79 19.50 18.29
C GLN A 185 11.06 18.71 17.98
N TYR A 186 10.94 17.65 17.18
CA TYR A 186 12.09 16.89 16.67
C TYR A 186 12.83 17.63 15.53
N GLY A 187 12.25 18.71 15.00
CA GLY A 187 12.84 19.49 13.89
C GLY A 187 12.76 18.79 12.54
N ALA A 188 11.93 17.77 12.39
CA ALA A 188 11.76 17.01 11.15
C ALA A 188 10.81 17.73 10.17
N ALA A 189 10.98 17.46 8.88
CA ALA A 189 9.97 17.74 7.85
C ALA A 189 8.85 16.69 7.91
N VAL A 190 7.70 16.99 7.30
CA VAL A 190 6.52 16.13 7.40
C VAL A 190 5.82 15.93 6.07
N VAL A 191 5.54 14.67 5.75
CA VAL A 191 4.59 14.31 4.68
C VAL A 191 3.18 14.39 5.25
N VAL A 192 2.31 15.10 4.54
CA VAL A 192 0.89 15.26 4.86
C VAL A 192 0.08 14.59 3.75
N MET A 193 -0.56 13.48 4.07
CA MET A 193 -1.42 12.80 3.12
C MET A 193 -2.75 13.54 2.95
N ALA A 194 -3.24 13.60 1.72
CA ALA A 194 -4.58 14.11 1.41
C ALA A 194 -5.66 13.11 1.84
N PHE A 195 -5.85 13.00 3.15
CA PHE A 195 -6.76 12.08 3.82
C PHE A 195 -7.39 12.79 5.04
N ASP A 196 -8.70 12.88 5.08
CA ASP A 196 -9.44 13.49 6.20
C ASP A 196 -10.47 12.52 6.80
N GLU A 197 -11.32 13.04 7.65
CA GLU A 197 -12.38 12.30 8.36
C GLU A 197 -13.39 11.64 7.41
N LYS A 198 -13.49 12.11 6.15
CA LYS A 198 -14.36 11.55 5.10
C LYS A 198 -13.67 10.46 4.28
N GLY A 199 -12.37 10.24 4.48
CA GLY A 199 -11.59 9.26 3.76
C GLY A 199 -10.50 9.87 2.88
N GLN A 200 -9.90 9.02 2.07
CA GLN A 200 -8.85 9.37 1.13
C GLN A 200 -9.41 10.28 0.03
N ALA A 201 -8.71 11.37 -0.26
CA ALA A 201 -9.06 12.24 -1.37
C ALA A 201 -8.67 11.59 -2.71
N ASP A 202 -9.64 11.41 -3.58
CA ASP A 202 -9.52 10.78 -4.89
C ASP A 202 -9.57 11.79 -6.05
N THR A 203 -10.44 12.79 -5.98
CA THR A 203 -10.59 13.85 -6.99
C THR A 203 -9.69 15.05 -6.73
N ALA A 204 -9.33 15.81 -7.78
CA ALA A 204 -8.52 17.03 -7.67
C ALA A 204 -9.08 18.00 -6.63
N THR A 205 -10.39 18.24 -6.65
CA THR A 205 -11.07 19.14 -5.71
C THR A 205 -10.87 18.69 -4.27
N ARG A 206 -11.07 17.40 -3.97
CA ARG A 206 -10.90 16.86 -2.63
C ARG A 206 -9.45 16.91 -2.17
N LYS A 207 -8.51 16.59 -3.06
CA LYS A 207 -7.06 16.69 -2.77
C LYS A 207 -6.68 18.12 -2.39
N ILE A 208 -7.18 19.11 -3.12
CA ILE A 208 -6.95 20.54 -2.87
C ILE A 208 -7.55 20.94 -1.52
N GLU A 209 -8.82 20.64 -1.26
CA GLU A 209 -9.52 21.01 0.00
C GLU A 209 -8.78 20.47 1.23
N VAL A 210 -8.36 19.20 1.20
CA VAL A 210 -7.67 18.58 2.34
C VAL A 210 -6.27 19.17 2.53
N CYS A 211 -5.51 19.37 1.45
CA CYS A 211 -4.17 19.95 1.53
C CYS A 211 -4.20 21.41 1.98
N GLU A 212 -5.13 22.21 1.48
CA GLU A 212 -5.30 23.62 1.88
C GLU A 212 -5.65 23.72 3.39
N ARG A 213 -6.62 22.92 3.84
CA ARG A 213 -6.99 22.85 5.27
C ARG A 213 -5.79 22.46 6.13
N ALA A 214 -5.07 21.42 5.75
CA ALA A 214 -3.89 20.95 6.49
C ALA A 214 -2.77 22.00 6.51
N TYR A 215 -2.53 22.71 5.39
CA TYR A 215 -1.56 23.79 5.31
C TYR A 215 -1.83 24.89 6.33
N HIS A 216 -3.05 25.40 6.37
CA HIS A 216 -3.45 26.45 7.31
C HIS A 216 -3.36 26.00 8.77
N LEU A 217 -3.71 24.75 9.06
CA LEU A 217 -3.53 24.18 10.40
C LEU A 217 -2.06 24.14 10.82
N LEU A 218 -1.18 23.74 9.92
CA LEU A 218 0.26 23.63 10.21
C LEU A 218 0.93 24.99 10.32
N VAL A 219 0.68 25.89 9.38
CA VAL A 219 1.35 27.20 9.32
C VAL A 219 0.75 28.13 10.35
N ASP A 220 -0.57 28.31 10.36
CA ASP A 220 -1.22 29.36 11.15
C ASP A 220 -1.39 28.96 12.64
N LYS A 221 -1.69 27.68 12.93
CA LYS A 221 -1.92 27.22 14.32
C LYS A 221 -0.64 26.67 14.99
N ILE A 222 0.20 25.96 14.25
CA ILE A 222 1.42 25.33 14.79
C ILE A 222 2.64 26.21 14.59
N GLY A 223 2.65 27.08 13.57
CA GLY A 223 3.83 27.82 13.13
C GLY A 223 4.89 26.89 12.53
N PHE A 224 4.43 25.88 11.79
CA PHE A 224 5.32 24.99 11.03
C PHE A 224 5.96 25.79 9.90
N ASN A 225 7.24 25.52 9.58
CA ASN A 225 7.86 26.17 8.44
C ASN A 225 7.22 25.62 7.15
N PRO A 226 6.66 26.45 6.25
CA PRO A 226 6.08 25.99 4.99
C PRO A 226 7.00 25.10 4.16
N HIS A 227 8.32 25.38 4.16
CA HIS A 227 9.29 24.57 3.44
C HIS A 227 9.52 23.17 4.04
N ASP A 228 9.03 22.90 5.24
CA ASP A 228 9.13 21.59 5.87
C ASP A 228 7.85 20.76 5.69
N ILE A 229 6.88 21.26 4.90
CA ILE A 229 5.62 20.59 4.58
C ILE A 229 5.72 19.94 3.20
N ILE A 230 5.46 18.65 3.14
CA ILE A 230 5.44 17.87 1.91
C ILE A 230 4.02 17.30 1.76
N PHE A 231 3.28 17.69 0.76
CA PHE A 231 1.98 17.07 0.50
C PHE A 231 2.11 15.81 -0.34
N ASP A 232 1.41 14.75 0.07
CA ASP A 232 1.11 13.59 -0.77
C ASP A 232 -0.39 13.65 -1.14
N PRO A 233 -0.72 14.13 -2.34
CA PRO A 233 -2.09 14.15 -2.83
C PRO A 233 -2.64 12.77 -3.20
N ASN A 234 -2.03 11.69 -2.78
CA ASN A 234 -2.33 10.28 -3.05
C ASN A 234 -2.20 9.90 -4.53
N VAL A 235 -1.12 9.21 -4.86
CA VAL A 235 -0.98 8.53 -6.16
C VAL A 235 -1.80 7.24 -6.12
N LEU A 236 -2.87 7.20 -6.91
CA LEU A 236 -3.80 6.08 -6.97
C LEU A 236 -3.62 5.29 -8.27
N ALA A 237 -4.03 4.01 -8.26
CA ALA A 237 -3.89 3.13 -9.40
C ALA A 237 -4.82 3.53 -10.54
N VAL A 238 -4.28 3.61 -11.75
CA VAL A 238 -5.04 3.80 -13.00
C VAL A 238 -5.14 2.51 -13.81
N ALA A 239 -5.94 2.51 -14.86
CA ALA A 239 -6.19 1.35 -15.73
C ALA A 239 -6.62 0.11 -14.94
N THR A 240 -7.47 0.27 -13.94
CA THR A 240 -8.01 -0.80 -13.11
C THR A 240 -9.23 -1.49 -13.73
N GLY A 241 -9.76 -0.93 -14.82
CA GLY A 241 -11.02 -1.34 -15.42
C GLY A 241 -12.27 -0.71 -14.77
N ILE A 242 -12.09 0.15 -13.78
CA ILE A 242 -13.13 0.93 -13.11
C ILE A 242 -13.07 2.35 -13.67
N GLU A 243 -14.20 2.87 -14.16
CA GLU A 243 -14.23 4.14 -14.89
C GLU A 243 -13.83 5.34 -14.01
N GLU A 244 -14.26 5.34 -12.75
CA GLU A 244 -13.95 6.36 -11.76
C GLU A 244 -12.45 6.52 -11.51
N HIS A 245 -11.67 5.44 -11.71
CA HIS A 245 -10.22 5.44 -11.50
C HIS A 245 -9.43 6.03 -12.67
N ASN A 246 -10.07 6.23 -13.83
CA ASN A 246 -9.36 6.68 -15.03
C ASN A 246 -8.74 8.07 -14.88
N ASN A 247 -9.32 8.91 -14.01
CA ASN A 247 -8.86 10.30 -13.85
C ASN A 247 -7.85 10.51 -12.72
N TYR A 248 -7.56 9.50 -11.91
CA TYR A 248 -6.75 9.64 -10.68
C TYR A 248 -5.37 10.25 -10.90
N ALA A 249 -4.69 9.92 -12.00
CA ALA A 249 -3.39 10.52 -12.31
C ALA A 249 -3.51 12.00 -12.73
N VAL A 250 -4.55 12.34 -13.49
CA VAL A 250 -4.86 13.73 -13.87
C VAL A 250 -5.20 14.54 -12.63
N ASP A 251 -6.06 14.02 -11.75
CA ASP A 251 -6.44 14.67 -10.49
C ASP A 251 -5.22 14.95 -9.59
N PHE A 252 -4.25 14.04 -9.55
CA PHE A 252 -3.00 14.27 -8.84
C PHE A 252 -2.18 15.43 -9.47
N ILE A 253 -2.03 15.41 -10.79
CA ILE A 253 -1.26 16.41 -11.54
C ILE A 253 -1.90 17.80 -11.42
N GLU A 254 -3.22 17.88 -11.47
CA GLU A 254 -3.97 19.15 -11.30
C GLU A 254 -3.86 19.68 -9.86
N ALA A 255 -4.04 18.80 -8.87
CA ALA A 255 -3.86 19.15 -7.46
C ALA A 255 -2.43 19.65 -7.18
N THR A 256 -1.41 18.98 -7.75
CA THR A 256 0.00 19.40 -7.67
C THR A 256 0.18 20.83 -8.17
N ALA A 257 -0.32 21.14 -9.37
CA ALA A 257 -0.22 22.48 -9.95
C ALA A 257 -0.89 23.55 -9.08
N TRP A 258 -2.06 23.23 -8.52
CA TRP A 258 -2.79 24.14 -7.65
C TRP A 258 -2.06 24.38 -6.33
N ILE A 259 -1.56 23.31 -5.66
CA ILE A 259 -0.83 23.39 -4.38
C ILE A 259 0.42 24.25 -4.56
N LYS A 260 1.22 24.01 -5.59
CA LYS A 260 2.44 24.79 -5.85
C LYS A 260 2.17 26.28 -6.07
N LYS A 261 1.03 26.62 -6.64
CA LYS A 261 0.63 28.00 -6.88
C LYS A 261 0.07 28.69 -5.65
N ASN A 262 -0.69 27.98 -4.80
CA ASN A 262 -1.52 28.58 -3.76
C ASN A 262 -1.00 28.36 -2.33
N LEU A 263 -0.15 27.34 -2.10
CA LEU A 263 0.44 27.01 -0.80
C LEU A 263 1.96 27.26 -0.84
N PRO A 264 2.40 28.51 -0.67
CA PRO A 264 3.81 28.88 -0.86
C PRO A 264 4.73 28.12 0.13
N GLY A 265 5.88 27.68 -0.39
CA GLY A 265 6.88 26.92 0.36
C GLY A 265 6.61 25.41 0.42
N ALA A 266 5.38 24.96 0.25
CA ALA A 266 5.04 23.53 0.30
C ALA A 266 5.66 22.74 -0.86
N HIS A 267 6.07 21.50 -0.55
CA HIS A 267 6.59 20.52 -1.49
C HIS A 267 5.56 19.44 -1.79
N ILE A 268 5.79 18.69 -2.89
CA ILE A 268 4.90 17.62 -3.34
C ILE A 268 5.69 16.31 -3.46
N SER A 269 5.16 15.26 -2.87
CA SER A 269 5.66 13.90 -3.00
C SER A 269 4.53 12.93 -3.35
N GLY A 270 4.87 11.67 -3.56
CA GLY A 270 3.91 10.59 -3.72
C GLY A 270 4.56 9.25 -3.98
N GLY A 271 3.87 8.18 -3.60
CA GLY A 271 4.28 6.80 -3.86
C GLY A 271 4.01 6.41 -5.31
N VAL A 272 4.97 6.67 -6.20
CA VAL A 272 4.80 6.53 -7.67
C VAL A 272 4.46 5.10 -8.09
N SER A 273 4.98 4.11 -7.39
CA SER A 273 4.72 2.69 -7.67
C SER A 273 3.23 2.29 -7.57
N ASN A 274 2.41 3.07 -6.85
CA ASN A 274 0.97 2.82 -6.73
C ASN A 274 0.23 3.03 -8.04
N LEU A 275 0.67 3.99 -8.88
CA LEU A 275 0.06 4.30 -10.17
C LEU A 275 -0.17 3.07 -11.04
N SER A 276 0.84 2.21 -11.10
CA SER A 276 0.90 1.05 -11.99
C SER A 276 0.54 -0.28 -11.31
N PHE A 277 -0.15 -0.24 -10.19
CA PHE A 277 -0.53 -1.43 -9.43
C PHE A 277 -1.29 -2.46 -10.29
N SER A 278 -2.11 -1.98 -11.23
CA SER A 278 -2.87 -2.78 -12.18
C SER A 278 -2.00 -3.67 -13.08
N PHE A 279 -0.73 -3.29 -13.30
CA PHE A 279 0.24 -3.99 -14.15
C PHE A 279 1.31 -4.74 -13.36
N ARG A 280 1.04 -5.13 -12.10
CA ARG A 280 1.97 -5.98 -11.34
C ARG A 280 2.35 -7.23 -12.15
N GLY A 281 3.67 -7.49 -12.24
CA GLY A 281 4.21 -8.60 -13.05
C GLY A 281 4.71 -8.20 -14.45
N ASN A 282 4.46 -6.96 -14.90
CA ASN A 282 5.05 -6.40 -16.13
C ASN A 282 5.92 -5.18 -15.78
N ASN A 283 7.17 -5.42 -15.43
CA ASN A 283 8.07 -4.36 -14.97
C ASN A 283 8.27 -3.26 -16.02
N TYR A 284 8.42 -3.62 -17.31
CA TYR A 284 8.64 -2.63 -18.37
C TYR A 284 7.48 -1.63 -18.49
N ILE A 285 6.25 -2.11 -18.57
CA ILE A 285 5.06 -1.24 -18.63
C ILE A 285 4.95 -0.38 -17.38
N ARG A 286 5.21 -0.96 -16.20
CA ARG A 286 5.17 -0.22 -14.93
C ARG A 286 6.19 0.92 -14.90
N GLU A 287 7.43 0.64 -15.25
CA GLU A 287 8.50 1.64 -15.28
C GLU A 287 8.23 2.73 -16.31
N ALA A 288 7.71 2.35 -17.49
CA ALA A 288 7.30 3.32 -18.50
C ALA A 288 6.12 4.20 -18.04
N MET A 289 5.13 3.63 -17.34
CA MET A 289 4.04 4.41 -16.72
C MET A 289 4.58 5.39 -15.67
N HIS A 290 5.54 4.96 -14.84
CA HIS A 290 6.17 5.85 -13.86
C HIS A 290 6.91 7.00 -14.54
N ALA A 291 7.69 6.71 -15.59
CA ALA A 291 8.41 7.73 -16.35
C ALA A 291 7.47 8.77 -16.98
N VAL A 292 6.37 8.32 -17.59
CA VAL A 292 5.36 9.21 -18.19
C VAL A 292 4.65 10.05 -17.13
N PHE A 293 4.23 9.44 -16.03
CA PHE A 293 3.59 10.17 -14.93
C PHE A 293 4.51 11.23 -14.34
N LEU A 294 5.74 10.85 -14.01
CA LEU A 294 6.74 11.77 -13.45
C LEU A 294 7.05 12.91 -14.42
N TYR A 295 7.17 12.65 -15.72
CA TYR A 295 7.39 13.68 -16.73
C TYR A 295 6.32 14.78 -16.64
N HIS A 296 5.05 14.42 -16.57
CA HIS A 296 3.96 15.38 -16.47
C HIS A 296 3.81 16.01 -15.08
N ALA A 297 3.99 15.25 -14.02
CA ALA A 297 3.84 15.72 -12.64
C ALA A 297 4.95 16.70 -12.23
N ILE A 298 6.20 16.44 -12.63
CA ILE A 298 7.36 17.33 -12.39
C ILE A 298 7.15 18.68 -13.09
N GLN A 299 6.66 18.70 -14.33
CA GLN A 299 6.34 19.94 -15.04
C GLN A 299 5.26 20.77 -14.33
N LYS A 300 4.42 20.14 -13.50
CA LYS A 300 3.41 20.81 -12.67
C LYS A 300 3.87 21.14 -11.27
N GLY A 301 5.14 20.79 -10.93
CA GLY A 301 5.80 21.17 -9.70
C GLY A 301 5.93 20.07 -8.67
N MET A 302 5.81 18.78 -9.03
CA MET A 302 6.17 17.69 -8.14
C MET A 302 7.68 17.73 -7.87
N ASP A 303 8.07 17.89 -6.62
CA ASP A 303 9.48 18.11 -6.23
C ASP A 303 10.22 16.83 -5.94
N MET A 304 9.51 15.81 -5.41
CA MET A 304 10.10 14.54 -5.00
C MET A 304 9.12 13.38 -5.20
N GLY A 305 9.61 12.15 -5.13
CA GLY A 305 8.77 10.98 -5.24
C GLY A 305 9.42 9.75 -4.64
N ILE A 306 8.59 8.91 -4.02
CA ILE A 306 8.98 7.60 -3.50
C ILE A 306 9.00 6.65 -4.70
N VAL A 307 10.22 6.30 -5.12
CA VAL A 307 10.49 5.59 -6.38
C VAL A 307 11.54 4.49 -6.19
N ASN A 308 11.67 3.62 -7.17
CA ASN A 308 12.83 2.75 -7.31
C ASN A 308 13.99 3.51 -7.97
N PRO A 309 15.07 3.88 -7.25
CA PRO A 309 16.17 4.66 -7.84
C PRO A 309 16.90 3.93 -8.97
N GLY A 310 16.90 2.61 -8.95
CA GLY A 310 17.54 1.77 -9.98
C GLY A 310 16.75 1.64 -11.28
N THR A 311 15.63 2.38 -11.44
CA THR A 311 14.87 2.38 -12.70
C THR A 311 15.62 3.15 -13.78
N SER A 312 15.78 2.54 -14.96
CA SER A 312 16.54 3.10 -16.08
C SER A 312 15.67 3.63 -17.22
N VAL A 313 14.36 3.49 -17.17
CA VAL A 313 13.44 3.91 -18.23
C VAL A 313 13.24 5.41 -18.18
N LEU A 314 13.71 6.11 -19.22
CA LEU A 314 13.47 7.55 -19.41
C LEU A 314 12.26 7.75 -20.33
N TYR A 315 11.53 8.85 -20.14
CA TYR A 315 10.40 9.23 -20.99
C TYR A 315 10.77 9.27 -22.49
N THR A 316 11.96 9.78 -22.82
CA THR A 316 12.48 9.90 -24.20
C THR A 316 12.85 8.56 -24.83
N ASP A 317 13.09 7.52 -24.04
CA ASP A 317 13.53 6.21 -24.51
C ASP A 317 12.36 5.27 -24.78
N ILE A 318 11.13 5.69 -24.40
CA ILE A 318 9.93 4.88 -24.62
C ILE A 318 9.55 4.94 -26.10
N PRO A 319 9.40 3.79 -26.79
CA PRO A 319 8.95 3.76 -28.18
C PRO A 319 7.63 4.49 -28.36
N ALA A 320 7.48 5.21 -29.48
CA ALA A 320 6.36 6.13 -29.71
C ALA A 320 4.97 5.48 -29.59
N ASP A 321 4.81 4.24 -30.04
CA ASP A 321 3.56 3.48 -29.96
C ASP A 321 3.23 3.05 -28.52
N VAL A 322 4.24 2.78 -27.69
CA VAL A 322 4.12 2.48 -26.26
C VAL A 322 3.81 3.77 -25.49
N LEU A 323 4.55 4.84 -25.79
CA LEU A 323 4.39 6.16 -25.17
C LEU A 323 2.97 6.69 -25.36
N GLU A 324 2.44 6.69 -26.60
CA GLU A 324 1.09 7.14 -26.90
C GLU A 324 0.05 6.42 -26.02
N ARG A 325 0.13 5.09 -25.92
CA ARG A 325 -0.84 4.29 -25.14
C ARG A 325 -0.73 4.52 -23.64
N ILE A 326 0.47 4.73 -23.12
CA ILE A 326 0.69 5.04 -21.71
C ILE A 326 0.20 6.46 -21.40
N GLU A 327 0.47 7.43 -22.28
CA GLU A 327 -0.05 8.79 -22.12
C GLU A 327 -1.57 8.83 -22.19
N ASP A 328 -2.20 8.04 -23.08
CA ASP A 328 -3.66 7.93 -23.15
C ASP A 328 -4.25 7.48 -21.80
N VAL A 329 -3.56 6.56 -21.09
CA VAL A 329 -3.97 6.10 -19.77
C VAL A 329 -3.68 7.14 -18.68
N VAL A 330 -2.44 7.64 -18.61
CA VAL A 330 -2.02 8.56 -17.53
C VAL A 330 -2.75 9.89 -17.60
N LEU A 331 -3.05 10.37 -18.80
CA LEU A 331 -3.73 11.65 -19.03
C LEU A 331 -5.23 11.48 -19.33
N ASN A 332 -5.76 10.27 -19.21
CA ASN A 332 -7.17 9.95 -19.47
C ASN A 332 -7.69 10.53 -20.78
N ARG A 333 -6.92 10.37 -21.87
CA ARG A 333 -7.25 10.97 -23.18
C ARG A 333 -8.36 10.25 -23.93
N ARG A 334 -8.62 8.97 -23.57
CA ARG A 334 -9.54 8.07 -24.28
C ARG A 334 -10.23 7.13 -23.31
N SER A 335 -11.47 6.80 -23.58
CA SER A 335 -12.24 5.82 -22.77
C SER A 335 -11.73 4.38 -22.90
N ASP A 336 -11.11 4.00 -24.04
CA ASP A 336 -10.54 2.68 -24.30
C ASP A 336 -9.03 2.57 -23.99
N ALA A 337 -8.44 3.59 -23.33
CA ALA A 337 -7.01 3.67 -23.09
C ALA A 337 -6.46 2.45 -22.30
N ALA A 338 -7.17 2.04 -21.25
CA ALA A 338 -6.79 0.90 -20.41
C ALA A 338 -6.73 -0.40 -21.23
N GLU A 339 -7.74 -0.65 -22.08
CA GLU A 339 -7.81 -1.86 -22.92
C GLU A 339 -6.67 -1.90 -23.92
N ARG A 340 -6.40 -0.78 -24.61
CA ARG A 340 -5.30 -0.65 -25.56
C ARG A 340 -3.93 -0.90 -24.93
N LEU A 341 -3.72 -0.44 -23.69
CA LEU A 341 -2.48 -0.66 -22.97
C LEU A 341 -2.33 -2.12 -22.52
N ILE A 342 -3.42 -2.78 -22.10
CA ILE A 342 -3.44 -4.21 -21.76
C ILE A 342 -3.08 -5.06 -22.98
N GLU A 343 -3.68 -4.79 -24.14
CA GLU A 343 -3.36 -5.49 -25.39
C GLU A 343 -1.88 -5.34 -25.77
N LEU A 344 -1.31 -4.17 -25.55
CA LEU A 344 0.12 -3.94 -25.77
C LEU A 344 0.97 -4.74 -24.78
N ALA A 345 0.61 -4.71 -23.49
CA ALA A 345 1.33 -5.43 -22.44
C ALA A 345 1.36 -6.94 -22.70
N ASP A 346 0.26 -7.53 -23.17
CA ASP A 346 0.17 -8.94 -23.55
C ASP A 346 1.07 -9.26 -24.75
N ARG A 347 1.05 -8.43 -25.79
CA ARG A 347 1.94 -8.59 -26.98
C ARG A 347 3.41 -8.52 -26.61
N LEU A 348 3.81 -7.58 -25.77
CA LEU A 348 5.20 -7.43 -25.34
C LEU A 348 5.66 -8.63 -24.48
N LYS A 349 4.75 -9.19 -23.68
CA LYS A 349 5.02 -10.38 -22.87
C LYS A 349 5.21 -11.62 -23.73
N GLU A 350 4.39 -11.82 -24.76
CA GLU A 350 4.51 -12.90 -25.73
C GLU A 350 5.83 -12.80 -26.52
N ALA A 351 6.20 -11.60 -26.95
CA ALA A 351 7.47 -11.34 -27.64
C ALA A 351 8.69 -11.64 -26.74
N SER A 352 8.61 -11.33 -25.43
CA SER A 352 9.69 -11.60 -24.47
C SER A 352 9.83 -13.09 -24.11
N ALA A 353 8.76 -13.88 -24.24
CA ALA A 353 8.76 -15.31 -23.95
C ALA A 353 9.37 -16.19 -25.04
N GLY A 354 9.94 -15.59 -26.12
CA GLY A 354 10.67 -16.31 -27.16
C GLY A 354 9.79 -17.07 -28.17
N ASN A 355 8.47 -16.82 -28.20
CA ASN A 355 7.61 -17.30 -29.28
C ASN A 355 7.76 -16.36 -30.48
N THR A 356 8.82 -16.56 -31.24
CA THR A 356 9.02 -15.97 -32.58
C THR A 356 8.08 -16.64 -33.58
N SER A 357 6.86 -16.16 -33.63
CA SER A 357 6.06 -16.17 -34.87
C SER A 357 5.72 -14.71 -35.18
N ALA A 358 6.74 -13.96 -35.59
CA ALA A 358 6.56 -12.69 -36.22
C ALA A 358 5.78 -12.90 -37.52
N GLY A 359 4.56 -12.38 -37.59
CA GLY A 359 3.93 -12.10 -38.86
C GLY A 359 2.75 -12.94 -39.28
N GLN A 360 1.81 -13.22 -38.38
CA GLN A 360 0.41 -13.33 -38.79
C GLN A 360 -0.47 -12.63 -37.76
N PRO A 361 -1.45 -11.79 -38.17
CA PRO A 361 -2.51 -11.39 -37.26
C PRO A 361 -3.17 -12.70 -36.80
N VAL A 362 -3.11 -12.98 -35.49
CA VAL A 362 -3.87 -14.08 -34.91
C VAL A 362 -5.31 -13.83 -35.34
N LYS A 363 -5.83 -14.69 -36.22
CA LYS A 363 -7.22 -14.65 -36.60
C LYS A 363 -8.02 -14.72 -35.31
N HIS A 364 -8.80 -13.72 -35.03
CA HIS A 364 -9.72 -13.61 -33.87
C HIS A 364 -10.72 -14.80 -33.83
N ASP A 365 -10.75 -15.62 -34.87
CA ASP A 365 -11.75 -16.64 -35.13
C ASP A 365 -11.31 -18.08 -34.84
N ALA A 366 -10.01 -18.36 -34.64
CA ALA A 366 -9.54 -19.75 -34.44
C ALA A 366 -10.12 -20.41 -33.17
N TRP A 367 -10.43 -19.64 -32.13
CA TRP A 367 -11.07 -20.15 -30.91
C TRP A 367 -12.56 -20.49 -31.11
N ARG A 368 -13.19 -19.97 -32.16
CA ARG A 368 -14.59 -20.30 -32.51
C ARG A 368 -14.74 -21.73 -33.05
N ASP A 369 -13.64 -22.36 -33.47
CA ASP A 369 -13.64 -23.74 -33.97
C ASP A 369 -13.68 -24.79 -32.83
N GLY A 370 -13.52 -24.36 -31.56
CA GLY A 370 -13.60 -25.21 -30.38
C GLY A 370 -15.03 -25.59 -29.98
N THR A 371 -15.16 -26.49 -28.99
CA THR A 371 -16.44 -26.83 -28.37
C THR A 371 -17.07 -25.59 -27.71
N VAL A 372 -18.37 -25.61 -27.48
CA VAL A 372 -19.04 -24.47 -26.87
C VAL A 372 -18.52 -24.20 -25.46
N GLU A 373 -18.13 -25.24 -24.72
CA GLU A 373 -17.51 -25.16 -23.40
C GLU A 373 -16.15 -24.46 -23.47
N GLU A 374 -15.31 -24.82 -24.43
CA GLU A 374 -14.01 -24.16 -24.67
C GLU A 374 -14.18 -22.71 -25.11
N ARG A 375 -15.21 -22.42 -25.94
CA ARG A 375 -15.52 -21.07 -26.38
C ARG A 375 -15.97 -20.19 -25.20
N LEU A 376 -16.85 -20.68 -24.34
CA LEU A 376 -17.29 -19.97 -23.14
C LEU A 376 -16.15 -19.72 -22.15
N GLN A 377 -15.28 -20.72 -21.92
CA GLN A 377 -14.11 -20.55 -21.08
C GLN A 377 -13.15 -19.51 -21.67
N TYR A 378 -12.85 -19.60 -22.96
CA TYR A 378 -11.99 -18.64 -23.64
C TYR A 378 -12.57 -17.22 -23.63
N ALA A 379 -13.87 -17.08 -23.92
CA ALA A 379 -14.57 -15.81 -23.88
C ALA A 379 -14.47 -15.16 -22.49
N LEU A 380 -14.62 -15.93 -21.42
CA LEU A 380 -14.41 -15.44 -20.06
C LEU A 380 -12.97 -15.04 -19.81
N VAL A 381 -11.99 -15.91 -20.06
CA VAL A 381 -10.58 -15.62 -19.81
C VAL A 381 -10.11 -14.37 -20.56
N LYS A 382 -10.63 -14.11 -21.77
CA LYS A 382 -10.29 -12.93 -22.57
C LYS A 382 -11.26 -11.74 -22.36
N GLY A 383 -12.33 -11.93 -21.62
CA GLY A 383 -13.32 -10.90 -21.37
C GLY A 383 -14.13 -10.51 -22.63
N ILE A 384 -14.42 -11.47 -23.52
CA ILE A 384 -15.16 -11.26 -24.78
C ILE A 384 -16.64 -11.50 -24.50
N GLY A 385 -17.47 -10.48 -24.68
CA GLY A 385 -18.90 -10.55 -24.42
C GLY A 385 -19.78 -10.64 -25.67
N ASP A 386 -19.21 -10.59 -26.86
CA ASP A 386 -19.95 -10.40 -28.11
C ASP A 386 -20.72 -11.66 -28.57
N PHE A 387 -20.21 -12.84 -28.25
CA PHE A 387 -20.77 -14.13 -28.67
C PHE A 387 -21.49 -14.87 -27.55
N LEU A 388 -21.65 -14.28 -26.36
CA LEU A 388 -22.22 -14.96 -25.20
C LEU A 388 -23.65 -15.45 -25.42
N GLU A 389 -24.49 -14.67 -26.09
CA GLU A 389 -25.89 -15.06 -26.34
C GLU A 389 -25.96 -16.31 -27.21
N GLU A 390 -25.17 -16.40 -28.30
CA GLU A 390 -25.11 -17.54 -29.19
C GLU A 390 -24.51 -18.77 -28.48
N ASP A 391 -23.39 -18.62 -27.80
CA ASP A 391 -22.70 -19.72 -27.15
C ASP A 391 -23.48 -20.26 -25.95
N LEU A 392 -24.16 -19.42 -25.18
CA LEU A 392 -25.02 -19.85 -24.09
C LEU A 392 -26.27 -20.56 -24.61
N ALA A 393 -26.88 -20.07 -25.71
CA ALA A 393 -28.03 -20.75 -26.34
C ALA A 393 -27.63 -22.13 -26.89
N GLU A 394 -26.40 -22.31 -27.40
CA GLU A 394 -25.87 -23.61 -27.84
C GLU A 394 -25.50 -24.52 -26.66
N ALA A 395 -25.04 -23.96 -25.53
CA ALA A 395 -24.68 -24.73 -24.36
C ALA A 395 -25.90 -25.27 -23.60
N LEU A 396 -26.94 -24.46 -23.41
CA LEU A 396 -28.12 -24.79 -22.61
C LEU A 396 -28.71 -26.17 -22.89
N PRO A 397 -28.92 -26.63 -24.14
CA PRO A 397 -29.48 -27.96 -24.41
C PRO A 397 -28.56 -29.13 -24.02
N LYS A 398 -27.31 -28.87 -23.70
CA LYS A 398 -26.32 -29.89 -23.32
C LYS A 398 -26.28 -30.14 -21.82
N TYR A 399 -26.95 -29.31 -21.03
CA TYR A 399 -27.00 -29.37 -19.57
C TYR A 399 -28.46 -29.57 -19.09
N ASP A 400 -28.62 -30.25 -17.97
CA ASP A 400 -29.92 -30.53 -17.38
C ASP A 400 -30.62 -29.28 -16.85
N LYS A 401 -29.83 -28.31 -16.38
CA LYS A 401 -30.29 -27.03 -15.84
C LYS A 401 -29.39 -25.88 -16.32
N ALA A 402 -29.98 -24.68 -16.44
CA ALA A 402 -29.21 -23.48 -16.80
C ALA A 402 -28.12 -23.12 -15.78
N VAL A 403 -28.33 -23.48 -14.52
CA VAL A 403 -27.31 -23.31 -13.44
C VAL A 403 -26.05 -24.15 -13.70
N ASP A 404 -26.19 -25.34 -14.31
CA ASP A 404 -25.04 -26.22 -14.58
C ASP A 404 -24.10 -25.63 -15.64
N VAL A 405 -24.58 -24.74 -16.51
CA VAL A 405 -23.72 -23.96 -17.44
C VAL A 405 -22.87 -22.97 -16.68
N ILE A 406 -23.42 -22.40 -15.60
CA ILE A 406 -22.65 -21.49 -14.72
C ILE A 406 -21.60 -22.28 -13.95
N GLU A 407 -21.98 -23.36 -13.26
CA GLU A 407 -21.09 -24.17 -12.41
C GLU A 407 -20.04 -24.96 -13.22
N GLY A 408 -20.33 -25.26 -14.48
CA GLY A 408 -19.44 -25.95 -15.41
C GLY A 408 -18.50 -24.98 -16.16
N PRO A 409 -18.78 -24.72 -17.46
CA PRO A 409 -17.83 -24.02 -18.33
C PRO A 409 -17.54 -22.58 -17.88
N LEU A 410 -18.51 -21.85 -17.32
CA LEU A 410 -18.28 -20.48 -16.88
C LEU A 410 -17.40 -20.42 -15.63
N MET A 411 -17.66 -21.25 -14.63
CA MET A 411 -16.81 -21.31 -13.43
C MET A 411 -15.42 -21.87 -13.71
N ASN A 412 -15.28 -22.82 -14.64
CA ASN A 412 -13.97 -23.29 -15.05
C ASN A 412 -13.13 -22.16 -15.66
N GLY A 413 -13.76 -21.29 -16.46
CA GLY A 413 -13.13 -20.07 -16.97
C GLY A 413 -12.70 -19.12 -15.84
N MET A 414 -13.56 -18.88 -14.85
CA MET A 414 -13.26 -18.02 -13.70
C MET A 414 -12.14 -18.59 -12.83
N ASN A 415 -12.14 -19.90 -12.57
CA ASN A 415 -11.07 -20.56 -11.82
C ASN A 415 -9.73 -20.40 -12.52
N HIS A 416 -9.71 -20.57 -13.84
CA HIS A 416 -8.49 -20.37 -14.64
C HIS A 416 -8.00 -18.91 -14.61
N VAL A 417 -8.92 -17.94 -14.62
CA VAL A 417 -8.59 -16.52 -14.40
C VAL A 417 -7.95 -16.30 -13.03
N GLY A 418 -8.49 -16.92 -11.97
CA GLY A 418 -7.92 -16.88 -10.62
C GLY A 418 -6.51 -17.45 -10.56
N GLU A 419 -6.25 -18.59 -11.22
CA GLU A 419 -4.93 -19.19 -11.33
C GLU A 419 -3.94 -18.26 -12.06
N LEU A 420 -4.35 -17.69 -13.20
CA LEU A 420 -3.52 -16.77 -13.98
C LEU A 420 -3.21 -15.49 -13.20
N PHE A 421 -4.18 -14.94 -12.48
CA PHE A 421 -3.99 -13.76 -11.63
C PHE A 421 -3.07 -14.07 -10.46
N GLY A 422 -3.30 -15.18 -9.74
CA GLY A 422 -2.45 -15.62 -8.64
C GLY A 422 -1.01 -15.94 -9.04
N ALA A 423 -0.80 -16.41 -10.28
CA ALA A 423 0.53 -16.63 -10.87
C ALA A 423 1.19 -15.35 -11.43
N GLY A 424 0.53 -14.18 -11.34
CA GLY A 424 1.00 -12.92 -11.93
C GLY A 424 1.01 -12.91 -13.46
N LYS A 425 0.24 -13.80 -14.10
CA LYS A 425 0.12 -13.92 -15.56
C LYS A 425 -1.07 -13.15 -16.13
N MET A 426 -1.95 -12.67 -15.28
CA MET A 426 -3.11 -11.84 -15.63
C MET A 426 -3.11 -10.59 -14.75
N PHE A 427 -3.61 -9.46 -15.27
CA PHE A 427 -3.64 -8.19 -14.56
C PHE A 427 -5.04 -7.87 -14.03
N LEU A 428 -5.14 -7.01 -13.02
CA LEU A 428 -6.41 -6.65 -12.39
C LEU A 428 -7.48 -6.16 -13.40
N PRO A 429 -7.19 -5.30 -14.40
CA PRO A 429 -8.19 -4.90 -15.38
C PRO A 429 -8.77 -6.06 -16.20
N GLN A 430 -7.95 -7.06 -16.50
CA GLN A 430 -8.40 -8.26 -17.19
C GLN A 430 -9.36 -9.07 -16.31
N VAL A 431 -9.08 -9.19 -15.01
CA VAL A 431 -9.98 -9.84 -14.04
C VAL A 431 -11.30 -9.09 -13.94
N VAL A 432 -11.27 -7.74 -13.89
CA VAL A 432 -12.51 -6.92 -13.87
C VAL A 432 -13.32 -7.11 -15.17
N LYS A 433 -12.65 -7.15 -16.32
CA LYS A 433 -13.29 -7.41 -17.62
C LYS A 433 -13.95 -8.79 -17.65
N THR A 434 -13.25 -9.82 -17.16
CA THR A 434 -13.76 -11.18 -17.01
C THR A 434 -14.99 -11.21 -16.09
N ALA A 435 -14.95 -10.53 -14.95
CA ALA A 435 -16.07 -10.45 -14.01
C ALA A 435 -17.31 -9.78 -14.64
N ARG A 436 -17.11 -8.72 -15.46
CA ARG A 436 -18.20 -8.10 -16.24
C ARG A 436 -18.79 -9.07 -17.28
N THR A 437 -17.94 -9.84 -17.97
CA THR A 437 -18.36 -10.86 -18.94
C THR A 437 -19.14 -11.96 -18.26
N MET A 438 -18.69 -12.43 -17.08
CA MET A 438 -19.42 -13.39 -16.25
C MET A 438 -20.78 -12.84 -15.83
N LYS A 439 -20.84 -11.60 -15.34
CA LYS A 439 -22.10 -10.93 -14.97
C LYS A 439 -23.07 -10.84 -16.15
N LYS A 440 -22.58 -10.54 -17.37
CA LYS A 440 -23.38 -10.54 -18.60
C LYS A 440 -23.91 -11.93 -18.91
N ALA A 441 -23.08 -12.96 -18.83
CA ALA A 441 -23.50 -14.35 -19.05
C ALA A 441 -24.57 -14.80 -18.05
N VAL A 442 -24.40 -14.50 -16.77
CA VAL A 442 -25.40 -14.78 -15.72
C VAL A 442 -26.70 -14.03 -15.98
N ALA A 443 -26.64 -12.75 -16.38
CA ALA A 443 -27.83 -11.97 -16.69
C ALA A 443 -28.65 -12.56 -17.87
N ILE A 444 -27.97 -13.16 -18.87
CA ILE A 444 -28.63 -13.88 -19.98
C ILE A 444 -29.30 -15.17 -19.47
N LEU A 445 -28.66 -15.90 -18.56
CA LEU A 445 -29.20 -17.16 -18.02
C LEU A 445 -30.24 -16.95 -16.93
N GLN A 446 -30.25 -15.81 -16.25
CA GLN A 446 -31.12 -15.49 -15.11
C GLN A 446 -32.62 -15.75 -15.38
N PRO A 447 -33.23 -15.27 -16.51
CA PRO A 447 -34.64 -15.52 -16.79
C PRO A 447 -34.95 -17.01 -16.96
N ILE A 448 -33.99 -17.79 -17.48
CA ILE A 448 -34.13 -19.23 -17.69
C ILE A 448 -34.06 -19.94 -16.34
N ILE A 449 -33.08 -19.60 -15.51
CA ILE A 449 -32.93 -20.11 -14.14
C ILE A 449 -34.18 -19.81 -13.31
N GLU A 450 -34.76 -18.61 -13.45
CA GLU A 450 -35.98 -18.23 -12.76
C GLU A 450 -37.19 -19.03 -13.25
N SER A 451 -37.25 -19.34 -14.53
CA SER A 451 -38.33 -20.20 -15.10
C SER A 451 -38.19 -21.67 -14.70
N GLU A 452 -36.98 -22.14 -14.44
CA GLU A 452 -36.68 -23.50 -13.95
C GLU A 452 -36.90 -23.64 -12.43
N LYS A 453 -37.03 -22.52 -11.69
CA LYS A 453 -37.34 -22.54 -10.26
C LYS A 453 -38.74 -23.07 -10.04
N VAL A 454 -38.86 -24.27 -9.50
CA VAL A 454 -40.05 -24.71 -8.80
C VAL A 454 -40.19 -23.83 -7.55
N GLU A 455 -41.41 -23.31 -7.27
CA GLU A 455 -41.65 -22.45 -6.08
C GLU A 455 -40.97 -23.04 -4.84
N GLY A 456 -39.92 -22.36 -4.32
CA GLY A 456 -39.22 -22.75 -3.09
C GLY A 456 -37.70 -22.88 -3.16
N THR A 457 -37.02 -22.54 -4.26
CA THR A 457 -35.54 -22.57 -4.28
C THR A 457 -34.98 -21.35 -3.54
N VAL A 458 -34.38 -21.63 -2.40
CA VAL A 458 -33.72 -20.71 -1.47
C VAL A 458 -32.39 -20.23 -2.08
N SER A 459 -32.05 -18.96 -1.89
CA SER A 459 -30.70 -18.42 -2.11
C SER A 459 -29.63 -19.38 -1.55
N ALA A 460 -28.48 -19.48 -2.21
CA ALA A 460 -27.36 -20.30 -1.73
C ALA A 460 -26.85 -19.86 -0.33
N GLY A 461 -27.23 -18.67 0.13
CA GLY A 461 -26.94 -18.09 1.43
C GLY A 461 -26.71 -16.59 1.33
N LYS A 462 -26.70 -15.91 2.48
CA LYS A 462 -26.44 -14.47 2.58
C LYS A 462 -25.01 -14.21 3.03
N VAL A 463 -24.28 -13.36 2.31
CA VAL A 463 -22.89 -13.01 2.61
C VAL A 463 -22.78 -11.51 2.82
N LEU A 464 -22.28 -11.11 3.98
CA LEU A 464 -21.95 -9.73 4.27
C LEU A 464 -20.50 -9.48 3.90
N LEU A 465 -20.23 -8.44 3.13
CA LEU A 465 -18.89 -8.01 2.74
C LEU A 465 -18.59 -6.61 3.27
N ALA A 466 -17.40 -6.43 3.82
CA ALA A 466 -16.94 -5.14 4.29
C ALA A 466 -15.42 -4.98 4.13
N THR A 467 -14.98 -3.78 3.76
CA THR A 467 -13.60 -3.36 3.99
C THR A 467 -13.55 -2.74 5.39
N VAL A 468 -12.66 -3.27 6.24
CA VAL A 468 -12.62 -2.91 7.67
C VAL A 468 -12.27 -1.44 7.90
N LYS A 469 -12.57 -0.95 9.10
CA LYS A 469 -12.33 0.44 9.53
C LYS A 469 -10.92 0.89 9.18
N GLY A 470 -10.83 2.11 8.67
CA GLY A 470 -9.56 2.74 8.31
C GLY A 470 -8.98 2.33 6.98
N ASP A 471 -9.60 1.40 6.26
CA ASP A 471 -9.18 0.97 4.93
C ASP A 471 -10.23 1.36 3.87
N VAL A 472 -9.75 1.91 2.76
CA VAL A 472 -10.59 2.43 1.66
C VAL A 472 -10.48 1.58 0.39
N HIS A 473 -9.66 0.53 0.42
CA HIS A 473 -9.40 -0.31 -0.76
C HIS A 473 -10.56 -1.31 -0.95
N ASP A 474 -11.36 -1.10 -1.97
CA ASP A 474 -12.58 -1.86 -2.26
C ASP A 474 -12.47 -2.83 -3.43
N ILE A 475 -11.46 -2.70 -4.30
CA ILE A 475 -11.35 -3.47 -5.54
C ILE A 475 -11.41 -4.98 -5.28
N GLY A 476 -10.65 -5.48 -4.30
CA GLY A 476 -10.66 -6.90 -3.94
C GLY A 476 -12.02 -7.37 -3.43
N LYS A 477 -12.67 -6.58 -2.58
CA LYS A 477 -14.01 -6.84 -2.06
C LYS A 477 -15.05 -6.86 -3.17
N ASN A 478 -15.00 -5.90 -4.09
CA ASN A 478 -15.94 -5.81 -5.20
C ASN A 478 -15.82 -7.00 -6.16
N ILE A 479 -14.61 -7.50 -6.40
CA ILE A 479 -14.41 -8.74 -7.17
C ILE A 479 -15.05 -9.94 -6.45
N VAL A 480 -14.82 -10.08 -5.14
CA VAL A 480 -15.44 -11.14 -4.34
C VAL A 480 -16.97 -11.03 -4.38
N SER A 481 -17.52 -9.82 -4.25
CA SER A 481 -18.97 -9.55 -4.35
C SER A 481 -19.54 -10.09 -5.66
N VAL A 482 -18.91 -9.77 -6.80
CA VAL A 482 -19.35 -10.24 -8.12
C VAL A 482 -19.26 -11.77 -8.22
N VAL A 483 -18.14 -12.37 -7.81
CA VAL A 483 -17.93 -13.81 -7.85
C VAL A 483 -18.99 -14.54 -7.01
N MET A 484 -19.25 -14.08 -5.79
CA MET A 484 -20.23 -14.70 -4.89
C MET A 484 -21.66 -14.52 -5.40
N ALA A 485 -22.03 -13.33 -5.90
CA ALA A 485 -23.34 -13.08 -6.48
C ALA A 485 -23.60 -13.97 -7.71
N CYS A 486 -22.55 -14.19 -8.54
CA CYS A 486 -22.64 -15.11 -9.68
C CYS A 486 -22.84 -16.58 -9.26
N ASN A 487 -22.49 -16.94 -8.04
CA ASN A 487 -22.70 -18.27 -7.46
C ASN A 487 -24.00 -18.37 -6.63
N GLY A 488 -24.93 -17.44 -6.80
CA GLY A 488 -26.26 -17.50 -6.22
C GLY A 488 -26.35 -17.05 -4.75
N TYR A 489 -25.31 -16.40 -4.21
CA TYR A 489 -25.35 -15.80 -2.88
C TYR A 489 -25.96 -14.41 -2.91
N ASP A 490 -26.76 -14.09 -1.89
CA ASP A 490 -27.25 -12.74 -1.66
C ASP A 490 -26.15 -11.92 -0.97
N ILE A 491 -25.70 -10.86 -1.62
CA ILE A 491 -24.59 -10.04 -1.11
C ILE A 491 -25.11 -8.78 -0.43
N ILE A 492 -24.64 -8.57 0.81
CA ILE A 492 -24.84 -7.36 1.58
C ILE A 492 -23.48 -6.65 1.68
N ASP A 493 -23.26 -5.67 0.82
CA ASP A 493 -22.01 -4.92 0.79
C ASP A 493 -22.14 -3.65 1.66
N LEU A 494 -21.34 -3.58 2.72
CA LEU A 494 -21.29 -2.42 3.62
C LEU A 494 -20.32 -1.31 3.15
N GLY A 495 -19.61 -1.53 2.05
CA GLY A 495 -18.63 -0.57 1.54
C GLY A 495 -17.27 -0.64 2.24
N VAL A 496 -16.66 0.52 2.43
CA VAL A 496 -15.32 0.68 2.98
C VAL A 496 -15.33 1.39 4.34
N MET A 497 -14.22 1.31 5.08
CA MET A 497 -14.06 1.97 6.38
C MET A 497 -15.13 1.57 7.42
N VAL A 498 -15.60 0.33 7.38
CA VAL A 498 -16.75 -0.11 8.18
C VAL A 498 -16.30 -0.47 9.60
N PRO A 499 -16.85 0.20 10.65
CA PRO A 499 -16.56 -0.13 12.04
C PRO A 499 -17.01 -1.55 12.40
N ALA A 500 -16.32 -2.20 13.34
CA ALA A 500 -16.61 -3.56 13.80
C ALA A 500 -18.06 -3.70 14.32
N GLU A 501 -18.52 -2.72 15.10
CA GLU A 501 -19.87 -2.68 15.67
C GLU A 501 -20.95 -2.67 14.58
N SER A 502 -20.71 -1.93 13.48
CA SER A 502 -21.63 -1.87 12.35
C SER A 502 -21.70 -3.19 11.59
N ILE A 503 -20.55 -3.89 11.45
CA ILE A 503 -20.48 -5.23 10.84
C ILE A 503 -21.30 -6.22 11.67
N VAL A 504 -21.08 -6.25 12.99
CA VAL A 504 -21.79 -7.14 13.93
C VAL A 504 -23.29 -6.85 13.94
N GLN A 505 -23.66 -5.57 14.05
CA GLN A 505 -25.07 -5.17 14.08
C GLN A 505 -25.78 -5.60 12.78
N LYS A 506 -25.17 -5.34 11.63
CA LYS A 506 -25.76 -5.66 10.34
C LYS A 506 -25.81 -7.18 10.09
N ALA A 507 -24.84 -7.91 10.57
CA ALA A 507 -24.84 -9.39 10.50
C ALA A 507 -26.04 -9.99 11.27
N ILE A 508 -26.38 -9.42 12.45
CA ILE A 508 -27.53 -9.83 13.25
C ILE A 508 -28.87 -9.45 12.57
N GLU A 509 -28.98 -8.20 12.09
CA GLU A 509 -30.18 -7.68 11.44
C GLU A 509 -30.57 -8.50 10.22
N GLU A 510 -29.59 -8.77 9.36
CA GLU A 510 -29.80 -9.46 8.08
C GLU A 510 -29.75 -10.99 8.18
N LYS A 511 -29.32 -11.53 9.34
CA LYS A 511 -29.14 -12.96 9.59
C LYS A 511 -28.26 -13.61 8.53
N VAL A 512 -27.05 -13.09 8.39
CA VAL A 512 -26.12 -13.54 7.36
C VAL A 512 -25.50 -14.89 7.72
N ASP A 513 -25.19 -15.68 6.70
CA ASP A 513 -24.58 -17.00 6.83
C ASP A 513 -23.06 -16.95 6.90
N MET A 514 -22.45 -15.88 6.35
CA MET A 514 -21.00 -15.68 6.31
C MET A 514 -20.66 -14.18 6.29
N ILE A 515 -19.47 -13.84 6.79
CA ILE A 515 -18.92 -12.49 6.75
C ILE A 515 -17.58 -12.52 6.03
N GLY A 516 -17.41 -11.70 4.98
CA GLY A 516 -16.14 -11.51 4.29
C GLY A 516 -15.53 -10.16 4.66
N LEU A 517 -14.31 -10.20 5.18
CA LEU A 517 -13.53 -9.01 5.55
C LEU A 517 -12.40 -8.79 4.55
N SER A 518 -12.28 -7.56 4.07
CA SER A 518 -11.22 -7.14 3.17
C SER A 518 -10.34 -6.08 3.80
N GLY A 519 -9.04 -6.10 3.50
CA GLY A 519 -8.07 -5.08 3.90
C GLY A 519 -6.80 -5.15 3.08
N LEU A 520 -6.22 -3.98 2.79
CA LEU A 520 -5.02 -3.85 1.97
C LEU A 520 -3.83 -3.24 2.72
N ILE A 521 -4.08 -2.55 3.82
CA ILE A 521 -3.05 -1.88 4.61
C ILE A 521 -2.82 -2.59 5.94
N THR A 522 -1.64 -2.41 6.53
CA THR A 522 -1.26 -3.11 7.79
C THR A 522 -2.25 -2.88 8.94
N PRO A 523 -2.78 -1.67 9.18
CA PRO A 523 -3.79 -1.45 10.22
C PRO A 523 -5.06 -2.27 10.07
N SER A 524 -5.43 -2.65 8.85
CA SER A 524 -6.60 -3.50 8.59
C SER A 524 -6.50 -4.87 9.26
N LEU A 525 -5.28 -5.37 9.46
CA LEU A 525 -5.03 -6.65 10.12
C LEU A 525 -5.48 -6.62 11.60
N GLU A 526 -5.26 -5.51 12.29
CA GLU A 526 -5.69 -5.33 13.70
C GLU A 526 -7.21 -5.14 13.79
N GLU A 527 -7.80 -4.41 12.83
CA GLU A 527 -9.25 -4.24 12.75
C GLU A 527 -9.98 -5.57 12.46
N MET A 528 -9.39 -6.47 11.65
CA MET A 528 -9.95 -7.81 11.44
C MET A 528 -9.96 -8.65 12.73
N VAL A 529 -8.93 -8.53 13.57
CA VAL A 529 -8.89 -9.14 14.91
C VAL A 529 -9.98 -8.54 15.80
N HIS A 530 -10.15 -7.20 15.75
CA HIS A 530 -11.18 -6.51 16.51
C HIS A 530 -12.60 -6.95 16.09
N VAL A 531 -12.88 -7.06 14.79
CA VAL A 531 -14.17 -7.59 14.30
C VAL A 531 -14.42 -9.01 14.83
N ALA A 532 -13.42 -9.89 14.79
CA ALA A 532 -13.53 -11.25 15.32
C ALA A 532 -13.85 -11.27 16.82
N MET A 533 -13.22 -10.40 17.60
CA MET A 533 -13.50 -10.26 19.04
C MET A 533 -14.92 -9.73 19.32
N GLU A 534 -15.40 -8.78 18.53
CA GLU A 534 -16.77 -8.25 18.69
C GLU A 534 -17.84 -9.29 18.29
N LEU A 535 -17.58 -10.13 17.26
CA LEU A 535 -18.44 -11.26 16.92
C LEU A 535 -18.47 -12.32 18.04
N GLU A 536 -17.32 -12.61 18.66
CA GLU A 536 -17.22 -13.51 19.81
C GLU A 536 -18.01 -12.99 21.01
N LYS A 537 -17.88 -11.70 21.35
CA LYS A 537 -18.64 -11.06 22.42
C LYS A 537 -20.16 -11.09 22.16
N ALA A 538 -20.56 -10.98 20.89
CA ALA A 538 -21.95 -11.07 20.49
C ALA A 538 -22.49 -12.51 20.49
N GLY A 539 -21.64 -13.52 20.69
CA GLY A 539 -22.01 -14.93 20.71
C GLY A 539 -22.47 -15.46 19.34
N LEU A 540 -21.92 -14.94 18.25
CA LEU A 540 -22.31 -15.30 16.89
C LEU A 540 -21.42 -16.45 16.37
N ASP A 541 -22.03 -17.49 15.79
CA ASP A 541 -21.34 -18.61 15.10
C ASP A 541 -21.38 -18.42 13.57
N ILE A 542 -20.87 -17.28 13.10
CA ILE A 542 -20.88 -16.93 11.67
C ILE A 542 -19.45 -17.08 11.12
N PRO A 543 -19.20 -17.93 10.11
CA PRO A 543 -17.88 -18.08 9.51
C PRO A 543 -17.33 -16.77 8.97
N LEU A 544 -16.02 -16.54 9.19
CA LEU A 544 -15.27 -15.41 8.67
C LEU A 544 -14.41 -15.81 7.48
N LEU A 545 -14.53 -15.06 6.40
CA LEU A 545 -13.67 -15.12 5.23
C LEU A 545 -12.72 -13.93 5.27
N ILE A 546 -11.41 -14.17 5.33
CA ILE A 546 -10.38 -13.15 5.45
C ILE A 546 -9.66 -13.00 4.12
N GLY A 547 -9.76 -11.85 3.50
CA GLY A 547 -9.15 -11.55 2.20
C GLY A 547 -8.45 -10.19 2.18
N GLY A 548 -7.62 -9.99 1.15
CA GLY A 548 -6.86 -8.76 0.92
C GLY A 548 -5.36 -9.01 0.84
N ALA A 549 -4.65 -8.10 0.16
CA ALA A 549 -3.26 -8.34 -0.23
C ALA A 549 -2.26 -8.40 0.94
N THR A 550 -2.58 -7.77 2.07
CA THR A 550 -1.74 -7.80 3.29
C THR A 550 -2.08 -8.97 4.21
N THR A 551 -3.23 -9.63 3.98
CA THR A 551 -3.63 -10.77 4.81
C THR A 551 -2.79 -12.01 4.51
N SER A 552 -2.61 -12.85 5.50
CA SER A 552 -1.89 -14.11 5.34
C SER A 552 -2.51 -15.22 6.20
N LYS A 553 -2.34 -16.47 5.75
CA LYS A 553 -2.76 -17.64 6.52
C LYS A 553 -2.10 -17.69 7.90
N LEU A 554 -0.84 -17.23 7.98
CA LEU A 554 -0.08 -17.18 9.23
C LEU A 554 -0.68 -16.15 10.20
N HIS A 555 -0.98 -14.93 9.73
CA HIS A 555 -1.65 -13.90 10.56
C HIS A 555 -3.03 -14.38 11.03
N THR A 556 -3.81 -14.96 10.13
CA THR A 556 -5.12 -15.53 10.46
C THR A 556 -5.00 -16.60 11.56
N ALA A 557 -4.03 -17.52 11.44
CA ALA A 557 -3.79 -18.58 12.41
C ALA A 557 -3.32 -18.07 13.78
N LEU A 558 -2.48 -17.02 13.80
CA LEU A 558 -1.85 -16.50 15.03
C LEU A 558 -2.70 -15.46 15.75
N LYS A 559 -3.48 -14.64 15.04
CA LYS A 559 -4.12 -13.44 15.60
C LYS A 559 -5.64 -13.47 15.55
N ILE A 560 -6.26 -13.94 14.45
CA ILE A 560 -7.70 -13.90 14.28
C ILE A 560 -8.38 -15.16 14.79
N ALA A 561 -7.97 -16.34 14.34
CA ALA A 561 -8.58 -17.61 14.74
C ALA A 561 -8.51 -17.92 16.26
N PRO A 562 -7.50 -17.47 17.04
CA PRO A 562 -7.50 -17.71 18.48
C PRO A 562 -8.55 -16.92 19.28
N VAL A 563 -9.10 -15.85 18.72
CA VAL A 563 -10.04 -14.95 19.41
C VAL A 563 -11.49 -15.13 18.96
N TYR A 564 -11.74 -16.11 18.08
CA TYR A 564 -13.07 -16.39 17.56
C TYR A 564 -13.29 -17.90 17.40
N HIS A 565 -14.43 -18.42 17.92
CA HIS A 565 -14.71 -19.85 17.94
C HIS A 565 -15.24 -20.42 16.62
N ALA A 566 -15.93 -19.59 15.80
CA ALA A 566 -16.43 -20.02 14.50
C ALA A 566 -15.30 -20.15 13.46
N PRO A 567 -15.49 -20.88 12.36
CA PRO A 567 -14.46 -21.05 11.34
C PRO A 567 -13.97 -19.73 10.76
N VAL A 568 -12.65 -19.51 10.76
CA VAL A 568 -11.99 -18.37 10.12
C VAL A 568 -11.13 -18.87 8.98
N VAL A 569 -11.44 -18.46 7.74
CA VAL A 569 -10.78 -18.95 6.53
C VAL A 569 -10.02 -17.84 5.85
N HIS A 570 -8.72 -18.01 5.68
CA HIS A 570 -7.93 -17.10 4.84
C HIS A 570 -8.05 -17.50 3.38
N LEU A 571 -8.42 -16.54 2.53
CA LEU A 571 -8.59 -16.70 1.10
C LEU A 571 -7.57 -15.86 0.33
N LYS A 572 -6.75 -16.54 -0.46
CA LYS A 572 -5.63 -15.91 -1.16
C LYS A 572 -6.08 -15.10 -2.38
N ASP A 573 -7.16 -15.52 -3.01
CA ASP A 573 -7.75 -14.88 -4.18
C ASP A 573 -9.28 -15.01 -4.20
N ALA A 574 -9.92 -14.18 -5.04
CA ALA A 574 -11.37 -14.08 -5.10
C ALA A 574 -12.05 -15.38 -5.61
N SER A 575 -11.39 -16.17 -6.44
CA SER A 575 -11.97 -17.39 -7.03
C SER A 575 -12.22 -18.49 -5.98
N GLN A 576 -11.46 -18.49 -4.87
CA GLN A 576 -11.61 -19.48 -3.81
C GLN A 576 -12.88 -19.28 -2.97
N ASN A 577 -13.48 -18.08 -2.99
CA ASN A 577 -14.61 -17.74 -2.12
C ASN A 577 -15.81 -18.64 -2.34
N ALA A 578 -16.21 -18.89 -3.58
CA ALA A 578 -17.39 -19.68 -3.90
C ALA A 578 -17.25 -21.13 -3.43
N GLY A 579 -16.10 -21.77 -3.69
CA GLY A 579 -15.85 -23.14 -3.27
C GLY A 579 -15.81 -23.32 -1.76
N VAL A 580 -15.21 -22.37 -1.04
CA VAL A 580 -15.17 -22.37 0.43
C VAL A 580 -16.55 -22.09 1.01
N ALA A 581 -17.28 -21.12 0.46
CA ALA A 581 -18.65 -20.81 0.89
C ALA A 581 -19.58 -22.02 0.74
N ALA A 582 -19.51 -22.76 -0.36
CA ALA A 582 -20.29 -23.98 -0.55
C ALA A 582 -19.99 -25.04 0.53
N ARG A 583 -18.72 -25.19 0.93
CA ARG A 583 -18.34 -26.08 2.05
C ARG A 583 -18.89 -25.60 3.39
N LEU A 584 -18.90 -24.29 3.64
CA LEU A 584 -19.40 -23.69 4.89
C LEU A 584 -20.92 -23.75 5.03
N MET A 585 -21.66 -23.75 3.90
CA MET A 585 -23.13 -23.88 3.89
C MET A 585 -23.61 -25.30 4.19
N SER A 586 -22.79 -26.32 4.00
CA SER A 586 -23.14 -27.71 4.30
C SER A 586 -22.65 -28.07 5.71
N PRO A 587 -23.54 -28.47 6.68
CA PRO A 587 -23.16 -28.76 8.06
C PRO A 587 -22.00 -29.77 8.17
N LYS A 588 -22.04 -30.85 7.39
CA LYS A 588 -21.01 -31.88 7.40
C LYS A 588 -19.66 -31.36 6.90
N SER A 589 -19.69 -30.64 5.76
CA SER A 589 -18.46 -30.09 5.17
C SER A 589 -17.91 -28.91 5.99
N LYS A 590 -18.75 -28.14 6.70
CA LYS A 590 -18.35 -27.08 7.65
C LYS A 590 -17.53 -27.69 8.79
N GLU A 591 -17.97 -28.80 9.39
CA GLU A 591 -17.24 -29.48 10.45
C GLU A 591 -15.90 -30.06 9.96
N GLU A 592 -15.88 -30.66 8.77
CA GLU A 592 -14.66 -31.18 8.16
C GLU A 592 -13.65 -30.05 7.91
N LEU A 593 -14.12 -28.94 7.32
CA LEU A 593 -13.29 -27.76 7.07
C LEU A 593 -12.75 -27.13 8.36
N ALA A 594 -13.58 -27.03 9.40
CA ALA A 594 -13.16 -26.50 10.69
C ALA A 594 -12.05 -27.35 11.33
N LYS A 595 -12.13 -28.69 11.21
CA LYS A 595 -11.08 -29.60 11.69
C LYS A 595 -9.79 -29.48 10.88
N GLU A 596 -9.89 -29.39 9.54
CA GLU A 596 -8.74 -29.16 8.66
C GLU A 596 -8.00 -27.87 9.04
N LEU A 597 -8.75 -26.76 9.19
CA LEU A 597 -8.20 -25.45 9.55
C LEU A 597 -7.55 -25.46 10.95
N SER A 598 -8.22 -26.10 11.94
CA SER A 598 -7.65 -26.21 13.30
C SER A 598 -6.29 -26.89 13.29
N GLY A 599 -6.18 -28.05 12.62
CA GLY A 599 -4.90 -28.78 12.52
C GLY A 599 -3.81 -28.00 11.79
N GLU A 600 -4.18 -27.31 10.68
CA GLU A 600 -3.22 -26.46 9.96
C GLU A 600 -2.77 -25.25 10.78
N TYR A 601 -3.69 -24.60 11.50
CA TYR A 601 -3.38 -23.44 12.32
C TYR A 601 -2.57 -23.80 13.57
N GLU A 602 -2.81 -24.95 14.17
CA GLU A 602 -1.97 -25.48 15.25
C GLU A 602 -0.54 -25.73 14.77
N ALA A 603 -0.36 -26.38 13.62
CA ALA A 603 0.96 -26.59 13.05
C ALA A 603 1.71 -25.28 12.72
N LEU A 604 0.98 -24.22 12.29
CA LEU A 604 1.57 -22.90 12.05
C LEU A 604 1.94 -22.20 13.37
N ARG A 605 1.13 -22.33 14.42
CA ARG A 605 1.42 -21.77 15.75
C ARG A 605 2.63 -22.44 16.38
N ASP A 606 2.74 -23.77 16.27
CA ASP A 606 3.89 -24.54 16.81
C ASP A 606 5.20 -24.13 16.14
N LYS A 607 5.20 -23.99 14.81
CA LYS A 607 6.36 -23.48 14.05
C LYS A 607 6.73 -22.05 14.46
N SER A 608 5.76 -21.19 14.69
CA SER A 608 5.98 -19.81 15.13
C SER A 608 6.43 -19.75 16.60
N GLY A 609 5.94 -20.67 17.44
CA GLY A 609 6.37 -20.80 18.84
C GLY A 609 7.84 -21.21 19.00
N MET A 610 8.40 -21.96 18.04
CA MET A 610 9.82 -22.30 18.00
C MET A 610 10.72 -21.09 17.70
N MET A 611 10.17 -19.97 17.18
CA MET A 611 10.88 -18.70 16.96
C MET A 611 10.78 -17.73 18.14
N LYS A 612 10.13 -18.09 19.27
CA LYS A 612 10.12 -17.25 20.46
C LYS A 612 11.53 -17.20 21.05
N ARG A 613 12.09 -15.97 21.14
CA ARG A 613 13.29 -15.72 21.94
C ARG A 613 13.03 -16.21 23.37
N GLU A 614 13.94 -17.01 23.92
CA GLU A 614 13.97 -17.26 25.35
C GLU A 614 14.23 -15.92 26.06
N THR A 615 13.20 -15.37 26.67
CA THR A 615 13.33 -14.16 27.48
C THR A 615 13.53 -14.58 28.93
N VAL A 616 14.55 -14.07 29.56
CA VAL A 616 14.78 -14.23 31.00
C VAL A 616 13.95 -13.21 31.78
N SER A 617 13.53 -13.53 32.97
CA SER A 617 12.82 -12.59 33.83
C SER A 617 13.73 -11.41 34.22
N LEU A 618 13.13 -10.24 34.52
CA LEU A 618 13.90 -9.07 34.96
C LEU A 618 14.79 -9.41 36.18
N LYS A 619 14.33 -10.29 37.08
CA LYS A 619 15.08 -10.73 38.26
C LYS A 619 16.31 -11.52 37.83
N GLU A 620 16.17 -12.49 36.95
CA GLU A 620 17.31 -13.27 36.41
C GLU A 620 18.29 -12.36 35.65
N ALA A 621 17.80 -11.40 34.84
CA ALA A 621 18.64 -10.45 34.15
C ALA A 621 19.43 -9.57 35.14
N GLN A 622 18.81 -9.16 36.26
CA GLN A 622 19.47 -8.40 37.32
C GLN A 622 20.49 -9.25 38.09
N GLU A 623 20.23 -10.51 38.36
CA GLU A 623 21.14 -11.44 38.99
C GLU A 623 22.36 -11.75 38.10
N ASN A 624 22.13 -11.87 36.79
CA ASN A 624 23.18 -12.14 35.79
C ASN A 624 23.89 -10.87 35.26
N ARG A 625 23.55 -9.69 35.79
CA ARG A 625 24.22 -8.45 35.37
C ARG A 625 25.74 -8.50 35.60
N LEU A 626 26.47 -7.94 34.67
CA LEU A 626 27.93 -7.80 34.83
C LEU A 626 28.23 -6.92 36.04
N LYS A 627 28.95 -7.43 37.02
CA LYS A 627 29.42 -6.71 38.19
C LYS A 627 30.86 -6.26 37.90
N LEU A 628 31.03 -5.04 37.48
CA LEU A 628 32.35 -4.47 37.19
C LEU A 628 33.02 -3.84 38.39
N PHE A 629 32.28 -3.59 39.50
CA PHE A 629 32.79 -3.00 40.76
C PHE A 629 32.14 -3.67 41.96
#